data_8955f14f326a7c767893c43b86fc7610
#
_entry.id   8955f14f326a7c767893c43b86fc7610
#
_cell.length_a   1.000
_cell.length_b   1.000
_cell.length_c   1.000
_cell.angle_alpha   90.00
_cell.angle_beta   90.00
_cell.angle_gamma   90.00
#
_symmetry.space_group_name_H-M   'P 1'
#
loop_
_entity.id
_entity.type
_entity.pdbx_description
1 polymer ?
#
loop_
_entity_poly.entity_id
_entity_poly.type
_entity_poly.pdbx_seq_one_letter_code
_entity_poly.pdbx_strand_id
1 'polypeptide(L)'
;ELAVDVYFAATTQEEVGIRGARTAAHQIKPDLAIALDVTTAEDTLFDQGGLTLGGGTVLSVLDSLTIGNPGLVAKMEELAFEQQLSFRHDFMTVGGTDACNIHKAMKGIPTMTLSIPTRYMHSSRLVIHKEDYRQTIHLLCAFLSVLSASDIRKFKESAGVFPSGD
;
A
#
# COMPACT_ATOMS: atom_id res chain seq x y z
N GLU A 1 -14.11 9.52 16.32
CA GLU A 1 -13.94 10.58 15.33
C GLU A 1 -12.50 10.53 14.84
N LEU A 2 -12.27 10.56 13.50
CA LEU A 2 -10.94 10.57 12.92
C LEU A 2 -10.33 11.98 13.02
N ALA A 3 -9.01 12.04 13.22
CA ALA A 3 -8.30 13.31 13.31
C ALA A 3 -7.91 13.90 11.93
N VAL A 4 -8.24 13.20 10.85
CA VAL A 4 -7.95 13.54 9.46
C VAL A 4 -9.16 13.31 8.58
N ASP A 5 -9.24 14.03 7.46
CA ASP A 5 -10.23 13.76 6.42
C ASP A 5 -9.79 12.53 5.61
N VAL A 6 -10.72 11.63 5.33
CA VAL A 6 -10.47 10.39 4.58
C VAL A 6 -11.29 10.39 3.29
N TYR A 7 -10.62 10.17 2.17
CA TYR A 7 -11.21 10.01 0.86
C TYR A 7 -11.07 8.56 0.41
N PHE A 8 -12.17 7.92 0.06
CA PHE A 8 -12.16 6.63 -0.61
C PHE A 8 -12.36 6.85 -2.11
N ALA A 9 -11.32 6.52 -2.89
CA ALA A 9 -11.33 6.69 -4.33
C ALA A 9 -11.30 5.35 -5.04
N ALA A 10 -12.32 5.05 -5.84
CA ALA A 10 -12.31 3.96 -6.80
C ALA A 10 -11.76 4.50 -8.13
N THR A 11 -10.56 4.11 -8.47
CA THR A 11 -9.85 4.56 -9.67
C THR A 11 -10.27 3.74 -10.90
N THR A 12 -9.99 4.26 -12.07
CA THR A 12 -10.25 3.59 -13.34
C THR A 12 -8.95 3.37 -14.12
N GLN A 13 -8.94 2.36 -14.99
CA GLN A 13 -7.83 2.12 -15.91
C GLN A 13 -6.48 1.86 -15.22
N GLU A 14 -6.48 1.19 -14.09
CA GLU A 14 -5.26 0.74 -13.43
C GLU A 14 -4.54 -0.27 -14.34
N GLU A 15 -5.19 -1.34 -14.78
CA GLU A 15 -4.70 -2.45 -15.59
C GLU A 15 -4.19 -2.05 -17.00
N VAL A 16 -4.49 -0.84 -17.44
CA VAL A 16 -4.10 -0.34 -18.77
C VAL A 16 -3.20 0.90 -18.71
N GLY A 17 -2.48 1.06 -17.62
CA GLY A 17 -1.48 2.12 -17.47
C GLY A 17 -1.64 3.01 -16.23
N ILE A 18 -2.29 2.53 -15.17
CA ILE A 18 -2.36 3.19 -13.84
C ILE A 18 -2.86 4.65 -13.96
N ARG A 19 -3.91 4.88 -14.77
CA ARG A 19 -4.25 6.23 -15.25
C ARG A 19 -5.12 7.00 -14.28
N GLY A 20 -6.16 6.35 -13.75
CA GLY A 20 -7.17 7.00 -12.91
C GLY A 20 -6.62 7.54 -11.59
N ALA A 21 -5.67 6.85 -10.99
CA ALA A 21 -5.03 7.26 -9.74
C ALA A 21 -4.33 8.62 -9.87
N ARG A 22 -3.69 8.89 -10.99
CA ARG A 22 -3.05 10.19 -11.24
C ARG A 22 -4.07 11.33 -11.27
N THR A 23 -5.18 11.14 -11.95
CA THR A 23 -6.24 12.17 -12.02
C THR A 23 -6.93 12.35 -10.68
N ALA A 24 -7.21 11.27 -9.96
CA ALA A 24 -7.76 11.31 -8.61
C ALA A 24 -6.84 12.06 -7.64
N ALA A 25 -5.54 11.78 -7.66
CA ALA A 25 -4.56 12.47 -6.82
C ALA A 25 -4.53 13.99 -7.10
N HIS A 26 -4.59 14.42 -8.35
CA HIS A 26 -4.63 15.84 -8.70
C HIS A 26 -5.93 16.54 -8.29
N GLN A 27 -7.04 15.81 -8.30
CA GLN A 27 -8.34 16.34 -7.90
C GLN A 27 -8.46 16.44 -6.38
N ILE A 28 -8.08 15.37 -5.65
CA ILE A 28 -8.19 15.29 -4.19
C ILE A 28 -7.06 16.07 -3.50
N LYS A 29 -5.85 16.05 -4.06
CA LYS A 29 -4.63 16.61 -3.50
C LYS A 29 -4.34 16.10 -2.08
N PRO A 30 -4.25 14.79 -1.89
CA PRO A 30 -4.09 14.22 -0.57
C PRO A 30 -2.70 14.53 0.00
N ASP A 31 -2.60 14.59 1.33
CA ASP A 31 -1.34 14.73 2.05
C ASP A 31 -0.59 13.40 2.19
N LEU A 32 -1.29 12.29 2.03
CA LEU A 32 -0.84 10.91 2.16
C LEU A 32 -1.78 10.01 1.38
N ALA A 33 -1.29 8.89 0.85
CA ALA A 33 -2.14 7.91 0.19
C ALA A 33 -1.74 6.47 0.52
N ILE A 34 -2.75 5.61 0.58
CA ILE A 34 -2.59 4.15 0.62
C ILE A 34 -3.30 3.59 -0.61
N ALA A 35 -2.58 2.91 -1.49
CA ALA A 35 -3.19 2.11 -2.52
C ALA A 35 -3.62 0.76 -1.92
N LEU A 36 -4.81 0.30 -2.26
CA LEU A 36 -5.30 -1.03 -1.89
C LEU A 36 -5.35 -1.88 -3.14
N ASP A 37 -4.63 -2.99 -3.13
CA ASP A 37 -4.50 -3.84 -4.30
C ASP A 37 -4.41 -5.33 -3.91
N VAL A 38 -4.18 -6.18 -4.88
CA VAL A 38 -3.82 -7.58 -4.69
C VAL A 38 -2.36 -7.79 -5.11
N THR A 39 -1.72 -8.85 -4.60
CA THR A 39 -0.39 -9.28 -5.04
C THR A 39 -0.36 -10.79 -5.22
N THR A 40 0.56 -11.30 -6.04
CA THR A 40 0.63 -12.71 -6.36
C THR A 40 1.08 -13.54 -5.17
N ALA A 41 0.28 -14.53 -4.77
CA ALA A 41 0.70 -15.58 -3.87
C ALA A 41 1.55 -16.62 -4.64
N GLU A 42 2.70 -16.96 -4.09
CA GLU A 42 3.69 -17.89 -4.66
C GLU A 42 3.69 -19.21 -3.87
N ASP A 43 2.51 -19.79 -3.73
CA ASP A 43 2.26 -20.97 -2.89
C ASP A 43 1.59 -22.13 -3.66
N THR A 44 1.74 -22.16 -4.98
CA THR A 44 1.33 -23.29 -5.81
C THR A 44 2.45 -24.32 -5.95
N LEU A 45 2.16 -25.49 -6.52
CA LEU A 45 3.13 -26.59 -6.68
C LEU A 45 4.37 -26.23 -7.51
N PHE A 46 4.32 -25.15 -8.28
CA PHE A 46 5.40 -24.73 -9.17
C PHE A 46 6.18 -23.52 -8.62
N ASP A 47 5.75 -22.96 -7.50
CA ASP A 47 6.38 -21.80 -6.90
C ASP A 47 7.53 -22.23 -5.98
N GLN A 48 8.51 -21.36 -5.83
CA GLN A 48 9.71 -21.64 -5.02
C GLN A 48 9.63 -21.07 -3.59
N GLY A 49 8.44 -20.66 -3.19
CA GLY A 49 8.20 -20.03 -1.89
C GLY A 49 8.22 -18.51 -1.99
N GLY A 50 7.39 -17.87 -1.19
CA GLY A 50 7.17 -16.44 -1.17
C GLY A 50 5.93 -16.10 -0.38
N LEU A 51 5.09 -15.23 -0.92
CA LEU A 51 3.81 -14.89 -0.32
C LEU A 51 2.84 -16.06 -0.40
N THR A 52 2.12 -16.31 0.67
CA THR A 52 1.18 -17.44 0.77
C THR A 52 -0.20 -16.97 1.17
N LEU A 53 -1.25 -17.64 0.68
CA LEU A 53 -2.60 -17.44 1.19
C LEU A 53 -2.66 -17.83 2.68
N GLY A 54 -3.32 -17.02 3.49
CA GLY A 54 -3.36 -17.17 4.95
C GLY A 54 -2.12 -16.62 5.67
N GLY A 55 -1.19 -16.00 4.95
CA GLY A 55 0.00 -15.36 5.51
C GLY A 55 -0.23 -13.98 6.10
N GLY A 56 -1.43 -13.44 5.98
CA GLY A 56 -1.81 -12.12 6.44
C GLY A 56 -1.82 -11.06 5.33
N THR A 57 -1.94 -9.81 5.75
CA THR A 57 -1.84 -8.66 4.84
C THR A 57 -0.43 -8.49 4.29
N VAL A 58 -0.28 -7.82 3.16
CA VAL A 58 1.02 -7.61 2.52
C VAL A 58 1.35 -6.13 2.47
N LEU A 59 2.47 -5.77 3.06
CA LEU A 59 3.06 -4.44 3.01
C LEU A 59 4.02 -4.37 1.82
N SER A 60 3.64 -3.69 0.74
CA SER A 60 4.51 -3.54 -0.42
C SER A 60 5.59 -2.50 -0.13
N VAL A 61 6.82 -2.98 0.04
CA VAL A 61 8.00 -2.14 0.30
C VAL A 61 8.45 -1.48 -0.99
N LEU A 62 8.47 -2.24 -2.08
CA LEU A 62 8.73 -1.70 -3.41
C LEU A 62 8.01 -2.51 -4.50
N ASP A 63 7.67 -1.82 -5.57
CA ASP A 63 7.35 -2.42 -6.86
C ASP A 63 8.28 -1.83 -7.94
N SER A 64 8.11 -2.22 -9.21
CA SER A 64 9.01 -1.75 -10.28
C SER A 64 8.94 -0.23 -10.54
N LEU A 65 7.96 0.46 -10.00
CA LEU A 65 7.65 1.86 -10.27
C LEU A 65 7.53 2.72 -9.00
N THR A 66 7.47 2.07 -7.82
CA THR A 66 7.25 2.73 -6.52
C THR A 66 8.16 2.16 -5.45
N ILE A 67 8.72 3.02 -4.64
CA ILE A 67 9.26 2.66 -3.33
C ILE A 67 8.28 3.19 -2.28
N GLY A 68 7.72 2.30 -1.47
CA GLY A 68 6.82 2.66 -0.39
C GLY A 68 7.49 3.64 0.58
N ASN A 69 6.75 4.63 1.07
CA ASN A 69 7.31 5.56 2.05
C ASN A 69 7.76 4.80 3.30
N PRO A 70 9.05 4.89 3.70
CA PRO A 70 9.59 4.09 4.81
C PRO A 70 8.90 4.33 6.15
N GLY A 71 8.49 5.57 6.41
CA GLY A 71 7.77 5.92 7.63
C GLY A 71 6.37 5.30 7.68
N LEU A 72 5.69 5.22 6.52
CA LEU A 72 4.39 4.53 6.42
C LEU A 72 4.53 3.03 6.62
N VAL A 73 5.51 2.41 5.96
CA VAL A 73 5.76 0.97 6.11
C VAL A 73 6.04 0.64 7.57
N ALA A 74 6.97 1.35 8.21
CA ALA A 74 7.31 1.16 9.61
C ALA A 74 6.10 1.35 10.56
N LYS A 75 5.24 2.34 10.29
CA LYS A 75 4.04 2.55 11.10
C LYS A 75 3.01 1.43 10.91
N MET A 76 2.87 0.90 9.70
CA MET A 76 1.99 -0.25 9.46
C MET A 76 2.52 -1.52 10.15
N GLU A 77 3.84 -1.74 10.14
CA GLU A 77 4.47 -2.84 10.88
C GLU A 77 4.22 -2.73 12.38
N GLU A 78 4.48 -1.55 12.97
CA GLU A 78 4.23 -1.28 14.38
C GLU A 78 2.79 -1.64 14.76
N LEU A 79 1.82 -1.14 14.00
CA LEU A 79 0.40 -1.39 14.25
C LEU A 79 0.02 -2.86 14.05
N ALA A 80 0.59 -3.54 13.05
CA ALA A 80 0.35 -4.96 12.86
C ALA A 80 0.84 -5.78 14.05
N PHE A 81 2.01 -5.46 14.62
CA PHE A 81 2.49 -6.08 15.86
C PHE A 81 1.59 -5.77 17.05
N GLU A 82 1.22 -4.52 17.27
CA GLU A 82 0.32 -4.11 18.36
C GLU A 82 -1.04 -4.80 18.31
N GLN A 83 -1.59 -4.96 17.11
CA GLN A 83 -2.87 -5.59 16.87
C GLN A 83 -2.79 -7.12 16.69
N GLN A 84 -1.58 -7.70 16.82
CA GLN A 84 -1.33 -9.14 16.64
C GLN A 84 -1.80 -9.66 15.27
N LEU A 85 -1.66 -8.84 14.22
CA LEU A 85 -1.98 -9.20 12.85
C LEU A 85 -0.79 -9.85 12.16
N SER A 86 -1.05 -10.87 11.35
CA SER A 86 -0.04 -11.45 10.47
C SER A 86 0.18 -10.53 9.26
N PHE A 87 1.42 -10.33 8.89
CA PHE A 87 1.77 -9.59 7.66
C PHE A 87 3.02 -10.16 7.00
N ARG A 88 3.23 -9.79 5.75
CA ARG A 88 4.43 -10.08 4.95
C ARG A 88 4.86 -8.84 4.21
N HIS A 89 6.13 -8.80 3.83
CA HIS A 89 6.64 -7.79 2.90
C HIS A 89 6.62 -8.31 1.47
N ASP A 90 6.39 -7.39 0.54
CA ASP A 90 6.50 -7.63 -0.88
C ASP A 90 7.56 -6.74 -1.51
N PHE A 91 8.36 -7.33 -2.42
CA PHE A 91 9.44 -6.70 -3.17
C PHE A 91 9.26 -7.06 -4.65
N MET A 92 8.24 -6.52 -5.26
CA MET A 92 7.88 -6.79 -6.65
C MET A 92 8.90 -6.16 -7.61
N THR A 93 9.48 -6.96 -8.49
CA THR A 93 10.42 -6.46 -9.51
C THR A 93 9.74 -6.15 -10.84
N VAL A 94 8.52 -6.59 -11.02
CA VAL A 94 7.70 -6.41 -12.24
C VAL A 94 6.29 -6.01 -11.84
N GLY A 95 5.69 -5.08 -12.59
CA GLY A 95 4.36 -4.56 -12.29
C GLY A 95 4.40 -3.34 -11.36
N GLY A 96 3.25 -2.80 -11.09
CA GLY A 96 3.05 -1.64 -10.21
C GLY A 96 1.61 -1.52 -9.83
N THR A 97 1.28 -0.57 -8.99
CA THR A 97 -0.05 -0.29 -8.49
C THR A 97 -0.40 1.18 -8.67
N ASP A 98 -1.58 1.58 -8.27
CA ASP A 98 -1.98 3.00 -8.26
C ASP A 98 -1.02 3.90 -7.47
N ALA A 99 -0.29 3.36 -6.49
CA ALA A 99 0.74 4.08 -5.74
C ALA A 99 1.79 4.73 -6.65
N CYS A 100 2.14 4.08 -7.77
CA CYS A 100 3.11 4.54 -8.76
C CYS A 100 2.81 5.94 -9.30
N ASN A 101 1.56 6.25 -9.58
CA ASN A 101 1.16 7.55 -10.11
C ASN A 101 0.72 8.54 -9.02
N ILE A 102 0.35 8.06 -7.85
CA ILE A 102 0.02 8.91 -6.72
C ILE A 102 1.28 9.54 -6.14
N HIS A 103 2.33 8.74 -5.85
CA HIS A 103 3.53 9.27 -5.21
C HIS A 103 4.28 10.32 -6.06
N LYS A 104 4.11 10.28 -7.38
CA LYS A 104 4.69 11.24 -8.33
C LYS A 104 3.83 12.49 -8.54
N ALA A 105 2.62 12.53 -7.98
CA ALA A 105 1.72 13.66 -8.19
C ALA A 105 2.18 14.89 -7.42
N MET A 106 1.90 16.07 -7.98
CA MET A 106 2.20 17.38 -7.38
C MET A 106 3.67 17.55 -6.96
N LYS A 107 3.94 17.68 -5.65
CA LYS A 107 5.28 17.81 -5.05
C LYS A 107 5.81 16.49 -4.47
N GLY A 108 5.16 15.40 -4.78
CA GLY A 108 5.35 14.10 -4.14
C GLY A 108 4.38 13.89 -2.97
N ILE A 109 3.80 12.70 -2.91
CA ILE A 109 2.86 12.30 -1.86
C ILE A 109 3.42 11.06 -1.18
N PRO A 110 3.62 11.06 0.15
CA PRO A 110 3.93 9.82 0.89
C PRO A 110 2.91 8.76 0.57
N THR A 111 3.35 7.64 0.01
CA THR A 111 2.44 6.61 -0.50
C THR A 111 3.03 5.23 -0.24
N MET A 112 2.20 4.25 -0.01
CA MET A 112 2.53 2.84 -0.04
C MET A 112 1.35 2.04 -0.57
N THR A 113 1.59 0.78 -0.92
CA THR A 113 0.54 -0.18 -1.24
C THR A 113 0.34 -1.17 -0.10
N LEU A 114 -0.91 -1.42 0.24
CA LEU A 114 -1.35 -2.46 1.15
C LEU A 114 -2.10 -3.51 0.32
N SER A 115 -1.56 -4.72 0.24
CA SER A 115 -2.05 -5.73 -0.69
C SER A 115 -2.63 -6.96 0.02
N ILE A 116 -3.51 -7.66 -0.71
CA ILE A 116 -4.06 -8.95 -0.33
C ILE A 116 -3.43 -10.02 -1.21
N PRO A 117 -2.77 -11.06 -0.66
CA PRO A 117 -2.21 -12.12 -1.48
C PRO A 117 -3.32 -12.88 -2.20
N THR A 118 -3.10 -13.14 -3.50
CA THR A 118 -4.08 -13.83 -4.35
C THR A 118 -3.41 -14.85 -5.26
N ARG A 119 -4.10 -15.97 -5.51
CA ARG A 119 -3.76 -16.89 -6.59
C ARG A 119 -4.50 -16.52 -7.87
N TYR A 120 -3.88 -16.83 -8.99
CA TYR A 120 -4.47 -16.68 -10.33
C TYR A 120 -4.80 -15.22 -10.70
N MET A 121 -3.92 -14.29 -10.27
CA MET A 121 -4.03 -12.88 -10.64
C MET A 121 -4.07 -12.72 -12.16
N HIS A 122 -4.79 -11.72 -12.68
CA HIS A 122 -5.03 -11.47 -14.09
C HIS A 122 -5.72 -12.61 -14.83
N SER A 123 -6.44 -13.48 -14.12
CA SER A 123 -7.28 -14.51 -14.72
C SER A 123 -8.78 -14.22 -14.47
N SER A 124 -9.65 -15.02 -15.07
CA SER A 124 -11.10 -14.88 -14.87
C SER A 124 -11.58 -15.28 -13.46
N ARG A 125 -10.73 -15.85 -12.64
CA ARG A 125 -11.04 -16.30 -11.28
C ARG A 125 -9.84 -16.07 -10.37
N LEU A 126 -10.04 -15.27 -9.35
CA LEU A 126 -9.08 -15.01 -8.28
C LEU A 126 -9.47 -15.80 -7.03
N VAL A 127 -8.46 -16.21 -6.27
CA VAL A 127 -8.66 -16.84 -4.96
C VAL A 127 -7.87 -16.09 -3.92
N ILE A 128 -8.54 -15.61 -2.89
CA ILE A 128 -7.93 -15.00 -1.71
C ILE A 128 -8.28 -15.79 -0.46
N HIS A 129 -7.50 -15.66 0.58
CA HIS A 129 -7.85 -16.16 1.89
C HIS A 129 -8.68 -15.12 2.66
N LYS A 130 -9.81 -15.52 3.20
CA LYS A 130 -10.75 -14.62 3.87
C LYS A 130 -10.10 -13.84 5.04
N GLU A 131 -9.18 -14.51 5.73
CA GLU A 131 -8.53 -13.88 6.89
C GLU A 131 -7.53 -12.82 6.45
N ASP A 132 -6.79 -13.00 5.34
CA ASP A 132 -5.91 -11.96 4.80
C ASP A 132 -6.68 -10.69 4.48
N TYR A 133 -7.84 -10.83 3.84
CA TYR A 133 -8.75 -9.71 3.58
C TYR A 133 -9.19 -9.00 4.87
N ARG A 134 -9.57 -9.76 5.91
CA ARG A 134 -9.99 -9.19 7.19
C ARG A 134 -8.86 -8.47 7.90
N GLN A 135 -7.67 -9.05 7.90
CA GLN A 135 -6.50 -8.44 8.52
C GLN A 135 -6.07 -7.17 7.80
N THR A 136 -6.16 -7.14 6.47
CA THR A 136 -5.91 -5.93 5.68
C THR A 136 -6.87 -4.79 6.07
N ILE A 137 -8.18 -5.07 6.18
CA ILE A 137 -9.14 -4.08 6.65
C ILE A 137 -8.84 -3.65 8.09
N HIS A 138 -8.56 -4.60 8.98
CA HIS A 138 -8.26 -4.31 10.37
C HIS A 138 -7.06 -3.38 10.50
N LEU A 139 -5.97 -3.70 9.81
CA LEU A 139 -4.76 -2.88 9.83
C LEU A 139 -5.01 -1.46 9.29
N LEU A 140 -5.74 -1.34 8.18
CA LEU A 140 -6.11 -0.03 7.63
C LEU A 140 -6.96 0.78 8.62
N CYS A 141 -7.95 0.16 9.26
CA CYS A 141 -8.78 0.82 10.26
C CYS A 141 -7.96 1.23 11.49
N ALA A 142 -7.07 0.38 11.97
CA ALA A 142 -6.16 0.70 13.07
C ALA A 142 -5.28 1.90 12.72
N PHE A 143 -4.69 1.91 11.52
CA PHE A 143 -3.90 3.03 11.03
C PHE A 143 -4.71 4.34 10.99
N LEU A 144 -5.89 4.33 10.39
CA LEU A 144 -6.73 5.52 10.29
C LEU A 144 -7.16 6.05 11.66
N SER A 145 -7.35 5.16 12.65
CA SER A 145 -7.78 5.56 14.00
C SER A 145 -6.71 6.30 14.80
N VAL A 146 -5.44 6.09 14.49
CA VAL A 146 -4.31 6.73 15.19
C VAL A 146 -3.62 7.82 14.38
N LEU A 147 -3.93 7.90 13.08
CA LEU A 147 -3.29 8.85 12.17
C LEU A 147 -3.59 10.30 12.56
N SER A 148 -2.55 11.09 12.69
CA SER A 148 -2.63 12.51 13.02
C SER A 148 -1.92 13.39 11.98
N ALA A 149 -2.21 14.68 12.00
CA ALA A 149 -1.51 15.66 11.17
C ALA A 149 0.01 15.73 11.47
N SER A 150 0.42 15.36 12.70
CA SER A 150 1.85 15.28 13.05
C SER A 150 2.53 14.10 12.39
N ASP A 151 1.85 12.96 12.27
CA ASP A 151 2.40 11.77 11.62
C ASP A 151 2.53 12.00 10.10
N ILE A 152 1.55 12.65 9.49
CA ILE A 152 1.62 13.02 8.07
C ILE A 152 2.85 13.91 7.80
N ARG A 153 3.15 14.87 8.67
CA ARG A 153 4.39 15.68 8.53
C ARG A 153 5.65 14.83 8.60
N LYS A 154 5.75 13.91 9.56
CA LYS A 154 6.89 12.99 9.67
C LYS A 154 7.05 12.12 8.42
N PHE A 155 5.95 11.61 7.85
CA PHE A 155 6.00 10.83 6.62
C PHE A 155 6.47 11.65 5.41
N LYS A 156 6.11 12.93 5.33
CA LYS A 156 6.63 13.85 4.31
C LYS A 156 8.14 14.11 4.47
N GLU A 157 8.62 14.21 5.69
CA GLU A 157 10.03 14.40 6.00
C GLU A 157 10.85 13.13 5.73
N SER A 158 10.31 11.95 6.03
CA SER A 158 10.99 10.67 5.76
C SER A 158 11.13 10.35 4.27
N ALA A 159 10.33 10.97 3.40
CA ALA A 159 10.34 10.72 1.96
C ALA A 159 11.51 11.39 1.21
N GLY A 160 12.35 12.17 1.87
CA GLY A 160 13.42 12.86 1.17
C GLY A 160 14.21 13.84 2.02
N VAL A 161 14.91 13.37 3.01
CA VAL A 161 16.01 14.16 3.54
C VAL A 161 17.25 13.85 2.70
N PHE A 162 17.38 14.53 1.55
CA PHE A 162 18.71 14.98 1.19
C PHE A 162 19.02 16.12 2.17
N PRO A 163 20.09 16.02 2.98
CA PRO A 163 20.52 17.16 3.75
C PRO A 163 20.70 18.32 2.77
N SER A 164 20.02 19.44 3.02
CA SER A 164 20.33 20.69 2.36
C SER A 164 21.81 20.88 2.58
N GLY A 165 22.63 20.69 1.54
CA GLY A 165 24.02 21.05 1.58
C GLY A 165 24.08 22.55 1.84
N ASP A 166 24.65 22.94 2.96
CA ASP A 166 25.12 24.28 3.25
C ASP A 166 26.27 24.64 2.30
#